data_b371a167e0fd214a1c94e764c2816316
#
_entry.id   b371a167e0fd214a1c94e764c2816316
#
_cell.length_a   1.000
_cell.length_b   1.000
_cell.length_c   1.000
_cell.angle_alpha   90.00
_cell.angle_beta   90.00
_cell.angle_gamma   90.00
#
_symmetry.space_group_name_H-M   'P 1'
#
loop_
_entity.id
_entity.type
_entity.pdbx_description
1 polymer ?
#
loop_
_entity_poly.entity_id
_entity_poly.type
_entity_poly.pdbx_seq_one_letter_code
_entity_poly.pdbx_strand_id
1 'polypeptide(L)'
;LCLTLAKLVRYRTVPLLICFMALSAFLAMFIDSITVVLFLATVTLELAQTMKFDPVPMILSEIFCANLGGAATMCGDPPNIIIGTSLGYSFFDFIENTGAVVAICFVLILIYFMLCFRKELEHAEKANGGPVTCPAPATAITNKKAFLASAAVFLLAVILLVTHAQTELTVACIGVIVAILTLIVLGLTSGKKSVIEVIKGVDYKTLLFFTGLFVSVAGLEKTGVLNVIANFITKVSGGSAAVIVVIILWVSAVTSAFVDNIPFAATMIPVIRAIAAAEGMDIGVLAWALSLGTDLGGNATPIGASANVVGTSASAKGGYPIGWGRYCKYCVPATLIVMAVSTAYLFLRYL
;
A
#
# COMPACT_ATOMS: atom_id res chain seq x y z
N LEU A 1 -15.16 5.95 12.11
CA LEU A 1 -13.91 5.52 12.70
C LEU A 1 -12.96 6.71 12.94
N CYS A 2 -12.56 7.47 11.90
CA CYS A 2 -11.60 8.59 12.03
C CYS A 2 -12.07 9.68 13.00
N LEU A 3 -13.32 10.14 12.90
CA LEU A 3 -13.86 11.12 13.84
C LEU A 3 -13.96 10.58 15.29
N THR A 4 -14.19 9.28 15.45
CA THR A 4 -14.18 8.65 16.76
C THR A 4 -12.78 8.62 17.35
N LEU A 5 -11.76 8.28 16.54
CA LEU A 5 -10.36 8.33 16.94
C LEU A 5 -9.91 9.75 17.24
N ALA A 6 -10.27 10.72 16.39
CA ALA A 6 -9.97 12.14 16.64
C ALA A 6 -10.56 12.63 17.98
N LYS A 7 -11.80 12.24 18.28
CA LYS A 7 -12.44 12.53 19.56
C LYS A 7 -11.74 11.85 20.74
N LEU A 8 -11.31 10.58 20.57
CA LEU A 8 -10.61 9.81 21.61
C LEU A 8 -9.29 10.47 22.01
N VAL A 9 -8.53 10.98 21.03
CA VAL A 9 -7.29 11.73 21.26
C VAL A 9 -7.52 13.20 21.59
N ARG A 10 -8.76 13.59 21.87
CA ARG A 10 -9.16 14.97 22.22
C ARG A 10 -8.73 16.01 21.19
N TYR A 11 -8.73 15.63 19.90
CA TYR A 11 -8.32 16.48 18.79
C TYR A 11 -6.90 17.05 18.91
N ARG A 12 -5.99 16.34 19.59
CA ARG A 12 -4.57 16.70 19.65
C ARG A 12 -3.87 16.23 18.40
N THR A 13 -3.10 17.13 17.77
CA THR A 13 -2.51 16.88 16.43
C THR A 13 -1.48 15.75 16.41
N VAL A 14 -0.60 15.68 17.40
CA VAL A 14 0.44 14.63 17.46
C VAL A 14 -0.15 13.23 17.73
N PRO A 15 -1.01 13.01 18.74
CA PRO A 15 -1.70 11.73 18.88
C PRO A 15 -2.56 11.36 17.66
N LEU A 16 -3.15 12.36 16.97
CA LEU A 16 -3.92 12.14 15.76
C LEU A 16 -3.04 11.62 14.62
N LEU A 17 -1.83 12.18 14.43
CA LEU A 17 -0.83 11.68 13.49
C LEU A 17 -0.55 10.19 13.73
N ILE A 18 -0.26 9.80 14.99
CA ILE A 18 0.02 8.41 15.36
C ILE A 18 -1.17 7.49 15.03
N CYS A 19 -2.39 7.92 15.41
CA CYS A 19 -3.60 7.15 15.14
C CYS A 19 -3.85 6.98 13.64
N PHE A 20 -3.63 8.02 12.84
CA PHE A 20 -3.88 7.96 11.40
C PHE A 20 -2.80 7.16 10.67
N MET A 21 -1.53 7.25 11.10
CA MET A 21 -0.47 6.36 10.62
C MET A 21 -0.80 4.88 10.90
N ALA A 22 -1.21 4.57 12.14
CA ALA A 22 -1.59 3.21 12.51
C ALA A 22 -2.82 2.72 11.76
N LEU A 23 -3.83 3.57 11.60
CA LEU A 23 -5.03 3.26 10.84
C LEU A 23 -4.71 3.06 9.36
N SER A 24 -3.86 3.90 8.78
CA SER A 24 -3.42 3.79 7.39
C SER A 24 -2.73 2.45 7.13
N ALA A 25 -1.73 2.11 7.95
CA ALA A 25 -1.02 0.84 7.83
C ALA A 25 -1.95 -0.36 8.04
N PHE A 26 -2.82 -0.32 9.05
CA PHE A 26 -3.72 -1.42 9.35
C PHE A 26 -4.77 -1.65 8.25
N LEU A 27 -5.40 -0.57 7.76
CA LEU A 27 -6.40 -0.71 6.70
C LEU A 27 -5.77 -1.19 5.39
N ALA A 28 -4.57 -0.72 5.06
CA ALA A 28 -3.87 -1.11 3.85
C ALA A 28 -3.42 -2.60 3.84
N MET A 29 -3.45 -3.29 4.95
CA MET A 29 -3.28 -4.75 4.97
C MET A 29 -4.44 -5.52 4.30
N PHE A 30 -5.61 -4.90 4.19
CA PHE A 30 -6.85 -5.55 3.73
C PHE A 30 -7.55 -4.81 2.58
N ILE A 31 -7.22 -3.55 2.40
CA ILE A 31 -7.79 -2.67 1.38
C ILE A 31 -6.61 -2.08 0.59
N ASP A 32 -6.78 -1.95 -0.71
CA ASP A 32 -5.80 -1.28 -1.58
C ASP A 32 -5.36 0.08 -1.02
N SER A 33 -4.06 0.31 -1.05
CA SER A 33 -3.41 1.51 -0.52
C SER A 33 -3.94 2.82 -1.11
N ILE A 34 -4.35 2.82 -2.39
CA ILE A 34 -4.96 3.97 -3.07
C ILE A 34 -6.26 4.40 -2.37
N THR A 35 -7.13 3.42 -2.11
CA THR A 35 -8.43 3.65 -1.45
C THR A 35 -8.26 4.16 -0.03
N VAL A 36 -7.32 3.58 0.71
CA VAL A 36 -7.01 4.00 2.09
C VAL A 36 -6.52 5.43 2.12
N VAL A 37 -5.57 5.78 1.26
CA VAL A 37 -5.00 7.13 1.18
C VAL A 37 -6.04 8.16 0.75
N LEU A 38 -6.86 7.85 -0.26
CA LEU A 38 -7.92 8.78 -0.71
C LEU A 38 -8.90 9.09 0.41
N PHE A 39 -9.31 8.07 1.17
CA PHE A 39 -10.21 8.21 2.30
C PHE A 39 -9.57 9.02 3.44
N LEU A 40 -8.38 8.63 3.90
CA LEU A 40 -7.70 9.28 5.02
C LEU A 40 -7.31 10.72 4.69
N ALA A 41 -6.73 10.98 3.53
CA ALA A 41 -6.36 12.33 3.11
C ALA A 41 -7.57 13.26 3.06
N THR A 42 -8.75 12.78 2.62
CA THR A 42 -9.99 13.58 2.63
C THR A 42 -10.39 13.96 4.06
N VAL A 43 -10.37 12.99 4.99
CA VAL A 43 -10.70 13.24 6.41
C VAL A 43 -9.65 14.16 7.06
N THR A 44 -8.38 13.96 6.75
CA THR A 44 -7.29 14.81 7.26
C THR A 44 -7.43 16.25 6.78
N LEU A 45 -7.84 16.48 5.52
CA LEU A 45 -8.11 17.82 5.00
C LEU A 45 -9.27 18.50 5.72
N GLU A 46 -10.38 17.78 5.96
CA GLU A 46 -11.52 18.32 6.72
C GLU A 46 -11.13 18.68 8.17
N LEU A 47 -10.38 17.80 8.83
CA LEU A 47 -9.88 18.06 10.18
C LEU A 47 -8.88 19.22 10.20
N ALA A 48 -8.00 19.32 9.20
CA ALA A 48 -7.05 20.40 9.09
C ALA A 48 -7.72 21.78 8.92
N GLN A 49 -8.78 21.86 8.12
CA GLN A 49 -9.58 23.08 7.99
C GLN A 49 -10.26 23.48 9.31
N THR A 50 -10.78 22.48 10.04
CA THR A 50 -11.49 22.72 11.31
C THR A 50 -10.48 23.06 12.43
N MET A 51 -9.37 22.34 12.51
CA MET A 51 -8.35 22.48 13.55
C MET A 51 -7.23 23.45 13.18
N LYS A 52 -7.24 24.01 11.97
CA LYS A 52 -6.27 25.00 11.43
C LYS A 52 -4.81 24.57 11.56
N PHE A 53 -4.47 23.37 11.11
CA PHE A 53 -3.08 22.90 10.99
C PHE A 53 -2.72 22.60 9.52
N ASP A 54 -1.42 22.52 9.20
CA ASP A 54 -0.98 22.06 7.87
C ASP A 54 -1.21 20.54 7.75
N PRO A 55 -2.07 20.08 6.81
CA PRO A 55 -2.35 18.65 6.63
C PRO A 55 -1.20 17.87 5.98
N VAL A 56 -0.25 18.54 5.33
CA VAL A 56 0.80 17.88 4.54
C VAL A 56 1.64 16.88 5.36
N PRO A 57 2.08 17.19 6.58
CA PRO A 57 2.78 16.22 7.43
C PRO A 57 1.99 14.94 7.66
N MET A 58 0.68 15.07 7.90
CA MET A 58 -0.19 13.94 8.17
C MET A 58 -0.43 13.11 6.91
N ILE A 59 -0.75 13.76 5.79
CA ILE A 59 -0.97 13.10 4.49
C ILE A 59 0.29 12.35 4.01
N LEU A 60 1.48 12.94 4.14
CA LEU A 60 2.74 12.26 3.80
C LEU A 60 2.94 10.99 4.63
N SER A 61 2.66 11.07 5.93
CA SER A 61 2.77 9.94 6.83
C SER A 61 1.74 8.85 6.55
N GLU A 62 0.50 9.24 6.21
CA GLU A 62 -0.57 8.33 5.79
C GLU A 62 -0.22 7.58 4.50
N ILE A 63 0.27 8.29 3.48
CA ILE A 63 0.72 7.69 2.21
C ILE A 63 1.81 6.65 2.48
N PHE A 64 2.85 7.03 3.22
CA PHE A 64 3.95 6.14 3.51
C PHE A 64 3.50 4.88 4.28
N CYS A 65 2.64 5.07 5.29
CA CYS A 65 2.12 3.98 6.11
C CYS A 65 1.13 3.09 5.35
N ALA A 66 0.38 3.61 4.36
CA ALA A 66 -0.48 2.80 3.52
C ALA A 66 0.35 1.81 2.67
N ASN A 67 1.36 2.28 1.96
CA ASN A 67 2.22 1.40 1.18
C ASN A 67 3.00 0.41 2.08
N LEU A 68 3.47 0.89 3.24
CA LEU A 68 4.15 0.03 4.21
C LEU A 68 3.22 -1.07 4.74
N GLY A 69 1.98 -0.75 5.09
CA GLY A 69 0.97 -1.72 5.55
C GLY A 69 0.58 -2.71 4.44
N GLY A 70 0.47 -2.21 3.21
CA GLY A 70 0.20 -3.03 2.02
C GLY A 70 1.24 -4.13 1.81
N ALA A 71 2.51 -3.85 2.09
CA ALA A 71 3.60 -4.82 1.97
C ALA A 71 3.52 -5.99 2.98
N ALA A 72 2.68 -5.89 4.02
CA ALA A 72 2.56 -6.92 5.06
C ALA A 72 1.75 -8.13 4.64
N THR A 73 0.89 -8.03 3.63
CA THR A 73 -0.04 -9.08 3.25
C THR A 73 -0.13 -9.26 1.74
N MET A 74 -0.62 -10.40 1.31
CA MET A 74 -0.86 -10.66 -0.12
C MET A 74 -1.88 -9.69 -0.74
N CYS A 75 -2.86 -9.23 0.03
CA CYS A 75 -4.00 -8.46 -0.47
C CYS A 75 -3.83 -6.94 -0.30
N GLY A 76 -2.80 -6.51 0.40
CA GLY A 76 -2.61 -5.12 0.76
C GLY A 76 -2.12 -4.23 -0.39
N ASP A 77 -1.34 -4.80 -1.31
CA ASP A 77 -0.88 -4.06 -2.49
C ASP A 77 -0.92 -4.94 -3.75
N PRO A 78 -1.25 -4.41 -4.92
CA PRO A 78 -1.38 -5.19 -6.15
C PRO A 78 -0.13 -6.01 -6.55
N PRO A 79 1.12 -5.54 -6.38
CA PRO A 79 2.29 -6.37 -6.63
C PRO A 79 2.29 -7.68 -5.86
N ASN A 80 1.86 -7.65 -4.59
CA ASN A 80 1.80 -8.82 -3.73
C ASN A 80 0.75 -9.83 -4.20
N ILE A 81 -0.40 -9.34 -4.71
CA ILE A 81 -1.41 -10.20 -5.32
C ILE A 81 -0.82 -10.95 -6.52
N ILE A 82 -0.05 -10.25 -7.37
CA ILE A 82 0.57 -10.82 -8.56
C ILE A 82 1.65 -11.83 -8.17
N ILE A 83 2.54 -11.49 -7.23
CA ILE A 83 3.60 -12.38 -6.73
C ILE A 83 2.96 -13.62 -6.08
N GLY A 84 2.02 -13.44 -5.17
CA GLY A 84 1.36 -14.52 -4.47
C GLY A 84 0.62 -15.47 -5.41
N THR A 85 -0.21 -14.91 -6.31
CA THR A 85 -0.97 -15.72 -7.29
C THR A 85 -0.05 -16.45 -8.25
N SER A 86 1.02 -15.80 -8.73
CA SER A 86 1.95 -16.39 -9.70
C SER A 86 2.83 -17.48 -9.09
N LEU A 87 3.19 -17.36 -7.81
CA LEU A 87 4.11 -18.28 -7.14
C LEU A 87 3.40 -19.26 -6.19
N GLY A 88 2.08 -19.11 -6.02
CA GLY A 88 1.26 -20.00 -5.17
C GLY A 88 1.36 -19.69 -3.68
N TYR A 89 1.72 -18.45 -3.29
CA TYR A 89 1.75 -18.04 -1.89
C TYR A 89 0.38 -17.59 -1.40
N SER A 90 0.12 -17.90 -0.14
CA SER A 90 -1.11 -17.55 0.57
C SER A 90 -0.99 -16.22 1.31
N PHE A 91 -2.12 -15.74 1.82
CA PHE A 91 -2.17 -14.58 2.71
C PHE A 91 -1.25 -14.75 3.95
N PHE A 92 -1.24 -15.95 4.53
CA PHE A 92 -0.42 -16.24 5.71
C PHE A 92 1.07 -16.33 5.40
N ASP A 93 1.45 -16.80 4.21
CA ASP A 93 2.85 -16.80 3.78
C ASP A 93 3.42 -15.39 3.74
N PHE A 94 2.65 -14.40 3.29
CA PHE A 94 3.05 -13.00 3.35
C PHE A 94 3.18 -12.51 4.79
N ILE A 95 2.18 -12.73 5.65
CA ILE A 95 2.25 -12.31 7.06
C ILE A 95 3.48 -12.92 7.75
N GLU A 96 3.75 -14.20 7.51
CA GLU A 96 4.89 -14.89 8.13
C GLU A 96 6.23 -14.32 7.63
N ASN A 97 6.33 -13.99 6.35
CA ASN A 97 7.60 -13.63 5.72
C ASN A 97 7.84 -12.13 5.59
N THR A 98 6.80 -11.32 5.39
CA THR A 98 6.92 -9.86 5.28
C THR A 98 6.30 -9.11 6.47
N GLY A 99 5.30 -9.68 7.14
CA GLY A 99 4.59 -9.00 8.23
C GLY A 99 5.48 -8.57 9.39
N ALA A 100 6.45 -9.43 9.79
CA ALA A 100 7.36 -9.11 10.89
C ALA A 100 8.27 -7.92 10.58
N VAL A 101 8.88 -7.89 9.39
CA VAL A 101 9.73 -6.77 8.99
C VAL A 101 8.92 -5.50 8.80
N VAL A 102 7.71 -5.57 8.26
CA VAL A 102 6.79 -4.42 8.14
C VAL A 102 6.43 -3.87 9.51
N ALA A 103 6.16 -4.71 10.50
CA ALA A 103 5.87 -4.26 11.87
C ALA A 103 7.07 -3.52 12.49
N ILE A 104 8.29 -4.02 12.31
CA ILE A 104 9.53 -3.35 12.76
C ILE A 104 9.68 -2.01 12.04
N CYS A 105 9.55 -2.00 10.71
CA CYS A 105 9.62 -0.79 9.91
C CYS A 105 8.55 0.23 10.34
N PHE A 106 7.31 -0.21 10.62
CA PHE A 106 6.25 0.68 11.07
C PHE A 106 6.62 1.43 12.35
N VAL A 107 7.17 0.75 13.35
CA VAL A 107 7.61 1.39 14.61
C VAL A 107 8.70 2.43 14.33
N LEU A 108 9.68 2.11 13.50
CA LEU A 108 10.76 3.03 13.15
C LEU A 108 10.23 4.25 12.36
N ILE A 109 9.34 4.04 11.43
CA ILE A 109 8.72 5.10 10.62
C ILE A 109 7.80 5.99 11.46
N LEU A 110 7.07 5.40 12.41
CA LEU A 110 6.28 6.18 13.36
C LEU A 110 7.17 7.11 14.18
N ILE A 111 8.27 6.60 14.72
CA ILE A 111 9.25 7.42 15.45
C ILE A 111 9.85 8.49 14.53
N TYR A 112 10.24 8.12 13.31
CA TYR A 112 10.84 9.04 12.35
C TYR A 112 9.90 10.20 12.01
N PHE A 113 8.66 9.95 11.61
CA PHE A 113 7.70 11.01 11.27
C PHE A 113 7.29 11.83 12.50
N MET A 114 7.17 11.21 13.66
CA MET A 114 6.99 11.96 14.92
C MET A 114 8.13 12.96 15.15
N LEU A 115 9.38 12.53 15.00
CA LEU A 115 10.53 13.42 15.18
C LEU A 115 10.55 14.56 14.14
N CYS A 116 10.17 14.25 12.88
CA CYS A 116 10.13 15.25 11.81
C CYS A 116 9.03 16.29 12.01
N PHE A 117 7.83 15.89 12.41
CA PHE A 117 6.62 16.72 12.33
C PHE A 117 6.07 17.21 13.66
N ARG A 118 6.51 16.61 14.79
CA ARG A 118 6.02 16.95 16.13
C ARG A 118 6.03 18.45 16.41
N LYS A 119 7.16 19.12 16.15
CA LYS A 119 7.32 20.55 16.46
C LYS A 119 6.34 21.43 15.66
N GLU A 120 6.15 21.13 14.38
CA GLU A 120 5.23 21.84 13.48
C GLU A 120 3.77 21.68 13.95
N LEU A 121 3.38 20.45 14.29
CA LEU A 121 2.03 20.12 14.75
C LEU A 121 1.73 20.68 16.14
N GLU A 122 2.67 20.60 17.10
CA GLU A 122 2.51 21.20 18.43
C GLU A 122 2.42 22.73 18.37
N HIS A 123 3.16 23.37 17.46
CA HIS A 123 3.11 24.82 17.28
C HIS A 123 1.73 25.26 16.75
N ALA A 124 1.19 24.55 15.76
CA ALA A 124 -0.14 24.81 15.25
C ALA A 124 -1.23 24.61 16.33
N GLU A 125 -1.11 23.57 17.15
CA GLU A 125 -2.05 23.31 18.27
C GLU A 125 -2.05 24.46 19.29
N LYS A 126 -0.89 24.98 19.67
CA LYS A 126 -0.74 26.10 20.60
C LYS A 126 -1.25 27.42 20.06
N ALA A 127 -1.06 27.67 18.75
CA ALA A 127 -1.50 28.89 18.08
C ALA A 127 -3.05 29.01 18.01
N ASN A 128 -3.75 27.87 18.01
CA ASN A 128 -5.20 27.83 17.84
C ASN A 128 -6.02 27.92 19.15
N GLY A 129 -5.38 27.97 20.32
CA GLY A 129 -5.84 28.44 21.64
C GLY A 129 -7.26 28.14 22.13
N GLY A 130 -7.89 26.98 21.79
CA GLY A 130 -9.22 26.68 22.32
C GLY A 130 -9.80 25.32 21.90
N PRO A 131 -10.85 24.85 22.58
CA PRO A 131 -11.50 23.61 22.22
C PRO A 131 -12.18 23.74 20.84
N VAL A 132 -11.71 22.91 19.91
CA VAL A 132 -12.27 22.84 18.57
C VAL A 132 -13.60 22.07 18.62
N THR A 133 -14.68 22.68 18.19
CA THR A 133 -15.98 22.02 18.01
C THR A 133 -15.98 21.24 16.70
N CYS A 134 -15.74 19.94 16.78
CA CYS A 134 -15.80 19.03 15.62
C CYS A 134 -17.16 18.33 15.55
N PRO A 135 -17.61 17.94 14.33
CA PRO A 135 -18.85 17.19 14.16
C PRO A 135 -18.88 15.90 14.99
N ALA A 136 -20.03 15.56 15.55
CA ALA A 136 -20.16 14.32 16.30
C ALA A 136 -19.99 13.11 15.36
N PRO A 137 -19.23 12.06 15.75
CA PRO A 137 -19.01 10.88 14.88
C PRO A 137 -20.29 10.24 14.35
N ALA A 138 -21.39 10.31 15.09
CA ALA A 138 -22.70 9.77 14.71
C ALA A 138 -23.34 10.49 13.52
N THR A 139 -23.00 11.76 13.26
CA THR A 139 -23.56 12.52 12.13
C THR A 139 -22.97 12.13 10.78
N ALA A 140 -21.83 11.44 10.76
CA ALA A 140 -21.19 10.94 9.54
C ALA A 140 -21.94 9.76 8.88
N ILE A 141 -22.82 9.07 9.63
CA ILE A 141 -23.58 7.93 9.11
C ILE A 141 -25.01 8.38 8.79
N THR A 142 -25.25 8.69 7.51
CA THR A 142 -26.56 9.11 7.02
C THR A 142 -27.53 7.95 6.81
N ASN A 143 -27.04 6.80 6.34
CA ASN A 143 -27.83 5.58 6.14
C ASN A 143 -27.23 4.40 6.92
N LYS A 144 -27.79 4.12 8.11
CA LYS A 144 -27.30 3.04 8.99
C LYS A 144 -27.44 1.65 8.37
N LYS A 145 -28.51 1.40 7.57
CA LYS A 145 -28.73 0.10 6.94
C LYS A 145 -27.69 -0.15 5.84
N ALA A 146 -27.43 0.83 4.98
CA ALA A 146 -26.40 0.76 3.98
C ALA A 146 -25.01 0.57 4.61
N PHE A 147 -24.70 1.34 5.66
CA PHE A 147 -23.44 1.22 6.39
C PHE A 147 -23.22 -0.19 6.95
N LEU A 148 -24.22 -0.73 7.67
CA LEU A 148 -24.10 -2.07 8.28
C LEU A 148 -23.95 -3.18 7.22
N ALA A 149 -24.74 -3.10 6.13
CA ALA A 149 -24.67 -4.07 5.05
C ALA A 149 -23.33 -4.01 4.31
N SER A 150 -22.82 -2.81 4.01
CA SER A 150 -21.50 -2.64 3.39
C SER A 150 -20.36 -3.10 4.32
N ALA A 151 -20.47 -2.85 5.63
CA ALA A 151 -19.51 -3.34 6.61
C ALA A 151 -19.51 -4.88 6.70
N ALA A 152 -20.68 -5.52 6.59
CA ALA A 152 -20.78 -6.97 6.54
C ALA A 152 -20.15 -7.56 5.27
N VAL A 153 -20.37 -6.95 4.10
CA VAL A 153 -19.72 -7.36 2.84
C VAL A 153 -18.21 -7.18 2.93
N PHE A 154 -17.74 -6.08 3.51
CA PHE A 154 -16.31 -5.86 3.72
C PHE A 154 -15.70 -6.92 4.65
N LEU A 155 -16.35 -7.22 5.78
CA LEU A 155 -15.88 -8.25 6.69
C LEU A 155 -15.83 -9.63 6.00
N LEU A 156 -16.86 -9.94 5.20
CA LEU A 156 -16.87 -11.16 4.39
C LEU A 156 -15.71 -11.20 3.40
N ALA A 157 -15.41 -10.08 2.73
CA ALA A 157 -14.27 -9.97 1.83
C ALA A 157 -12.95 -10.28 2.54
N VAL A 158 -12.72 -9.69 3.72
CA VAL A 158 -11.54 -9.96 4.54
C VAL A 158 -11.46 -11.43 4.93
N ILE A 159 -12.55 -12.04 5.39
CA ILE A 159 -12.59 -13.46 5.74
C ILE A 159 -12.24 -14.33 4.54
N LEU A 160 -12.84 -14.09 3.38
CA LEU A 160 -12.56 -14.84 2.15
C LEU A 160 -11.11 -14.70 1.69
N LEU A 161 -10.54 -13.49 1.76
CA LEU A 161 -9.14 -13.23 1.42
C LEU A 161 -8.16 -13.91 2.38
N VAL A 162 -8.46 -13.91 3.68
CA VAL A 162 -7.63 -14.59 4.69
C VAL A 162 -7.71 -16.12 4.54
N THR A 163 -8.88 -16.65 4.16
CA THR A 163 -9.12 -18.08 4.04
C THR A 163 -9.02 -18.61 2.60
N HIS A 164 -8.49 -17.82 1.65
CA HIS A 164 -8.49 -18.20 0.24
C HIS A 164 -7.73 -19.51 -0.04
N ALA A 165 -6.64 -19.76 0.69
CA ALA A 165 -5.88 -21.00 0.55
C ALA A 165 -6.65 -22.24 1.04
N GLN A 166 -7.50 -22.10 2.05
CA GLN A 166 -8.34 -23.20 2.57
C GLN A 166 -9.60 -23.42 1.73
N THR A 167 -10.14 -22.35 1.14
CA THR A 167 -11.35 -22.40 0.30
C THR A 167 -11.06 -22.71 -1.16
N GLU A 168 -9.78 -22.76 -1.55
CA GLU A 168 -9.33 -22.93 -2.94
C GLU A 168 -9.88 -21.86 -3.89
N LEU A 169 -10.43 -20.76 -3.35
CA LEU A 169 -10.92 -19.63 -4.13
C LEU A 169 -9.74 -18.74 -4.54
N THR A 170 -9.63 -18.46 -5.83
CA THR A 170 -8.65 -17.47 -6.28
C THR A 170 -9.04 -16.06 -5.83
N VAL A 171 -8.05 -15.19 -5.63
CA VAL A 171 -8.28 -13.78 -5.26
C VAL A 171 -9.20 -13.09 -6.29
N ALA A 172 -9.06 -13.43 -7.58
CA ALA A 172 -9.95 -12.93 -8.64
C ALA A 172 -11.41 -13.35 -8.45
N CYS A 173 -11.67 -14.62 -8.11
CA CYS A 173 -13.02 -15.11 -7.81
C CYS A 173 -13.62 -14.39 -6.60
N ILE A 174 -12.84 -14.20 -5.54
CA ILE A 174 -13.28 -13.46 -4.35
C ILE A 174 -13.63 -12.01 -4.73
N GLY A 175 -12.80 -11.34 -5.51
CA GLY A 175 -13.07 -10.00 -6.01
C GLY A 175 -14.40 -9.89 -6.76
N VAL A 176 -14.69 -10.84 -7.66
CA VAL A 176 -15.96 -10.87 -8.41
C VAL A 176 -17.15 -11.11 -7.47
N ILE A 177 -17.05 -12.06 -6.52
CA ILE A 177 -18.10 -12.34 -5.54
C ILE A 177 -18.41 -11.08 -4.71
N VAL A 178 -17.38 -10.43 -4.18
CA VAL A 178 -17.53 -9.21 -3.38
C VAL A 178 -18.11 -8.05 -4.19
N ALA A 179 -17.69 -7.90 -5.46
CA ALA A 179 -18.23 -6.88 -6.35
C ALA A 179 -19.74 -7.10 -6.58
N ILE A 180 -20.17 -8.32 -6.87
CA ILE A 180 -21.59 -8.67 -7.07
C ILE A 180 -22.38 -8.39 -5.79
N LEU A 181 -21.91 -8.84 -4.63
CA LEU A 181 -22.57 -8.60 -3.33
C LEU A 181 -22.68 -7.11 -3.03
N THR A 182 -21.62 -6.33 -3.30
CA THR A 182 -21.64 -4.88 -3.13
C THR A 182 -22.69 -4.22 -4.01
N LEU A 183 -22.79 -4.62 -5.30
CA LEU A 183 -23.81 -4.09 -6.21
C LEU A 183 -25.23 -4.46 -5.78
N ILE A 184 -25.45 -5.66 -5.24
CA ILE A 184 -26.75 -6.08 -4.69
C ILE A 184 -27.10 -5.21 -3.47
N VAL A 185 -26.19 -5.08 -2.51
CA VAL A 185 -26.40 -4.23 -1.32
C VAL A 185 -26.70 -2.80 -1.71
N LEU A 186 -25.93 -2.25 -2.66
CA LEU A 186 -26.12 -0.88 -3.14
C LEU A 186 -27.50 -0.72 -3.83
N GLY A 187 -27.91 -1.69 -4.63
CA GLY A 187 -29.22 -1.71 -5.29
C GLY A 187 -30.38 -1.72 -4.30
N LEU A 188 -30.26 -2.51 -3.22
CA LEU A 188 -31.29 -2.62 -2.18
C LEU A 188 -31.33 -1.41 -1.22
N THR A 189 -30.19 -0.75 -0.99
CA THR A 189 -30.09 0.35 0.02
C THR A 189 -30.14 1.75 -0.58
N SER A 190 -29.64 1.93 -1.81
CA SER A 190 -29.46 3.24 -2.45
C SER A 190 -30.11 3.33 -3.85
N GLY A 191 -30.64 2.21 -4.34
CA GLY A 191 -31.42 2.12 -5.58
C GLY A 191 -30.59 1.98 -6.86
N LYS A 192 -31.32 1.72 -7.96
CA LYS A 192 -30.74 1.37 -9.29
C LYS A 192 -29.80 2.45 -9.85
N LYS A 193 -30.06 3.71 -9.57
CA LYS A 193 -29.24 4.83 -10.07
C LYS A 193 -27.81 4.75 -9.55
N SER A 194 -27.63 4.49 -8.27
CA SER A 194 -26.31 4.34 -7.63
C SER A 194 -25.53 3.13 -8.17
N VAL A 195 -26.22 2.02 -8.47
CA VAL A 195 -25.60 0.85 -9.12
C VAL A 195 -25.05 1.21 -10.51
N ILE A 196 -25.83 1.95 -11.31
CA ILE A 196 -25.38 2.37 -12.65
C ILE A 196 -24.18 3.32 -12.55
N GLU A 197 -24.16 4.23 -11.58
CA GLU A 197 -23.04 5.14 -11.35
C GLU A 197 -21.76 4.39 -10.99
N VAL A 198 -21.83 3.37 -10.13
CA VAL A 198 -20.68 2.54 -9.78
C VAL A 198 -20.16 1.75 -10.99
N ILE A 199 -21.05 1.12 -11.76
CA ILE A 199 -20.66 0.38 -12.98
C ILE A 199 -20.00 1.30 -14.02
N LYS A 200 -20.51 2.53 -14.18
CA LYS A 200 -19.89 3.53 -15.07
C LYS A 200 -18.55 4.04 -14.55
N GLY A 201 -18.33 3.98 -13.24
CA GLY A 201 -17.08 4.37 -12.59
C GLY A 201 -15.97 3.31 -12.70
N VAL A 202 -16.23 2.13 -13.25
CA VAL A 202 -15.19 1.10 -13.47
C VAL A 202 -14.12 1.62 -14.43
N ASP A 203 -12.86 1.54 -14.01
CA ASP A 203 -11.72 1.98 -14.80
C ASP A 203 -11.29 0.92 -15.82
N TYR A 204 -12.04 0.86 -16.92
CA TYR A 204 -11.74 -0.05 -18.05
C TYR A 204 -10.37 0.24 -18.69
N LYS A 205 -9.83 1.47 -18.58
CA LYS A 205 -8.53 1.81 -19.16
C LYS A 205 -7.41 1.08 -18.40
N THR A 206 -7.49 1.09 -17.08
CA THR A 206 -6.55 0.35 -16.22
C THR A 206 -6.66 -1.16 -16.46
N LEU A 207 -7.86 -1.72 -16.63
CA LEU A 207 -8.03 -3.15 -16.94
C LEU A 207 -7.39 -3.51 -18.29
N LEU A 208 -7.60 -2.69 -19.33
CA LEU A 208 -6.97 -2.89 -20.65
C LEU A 208 -5.44 -2.71 -20.60
N PHE A 209 -4.97 -1.76 -19.82
CA PHE A 209 -3.54 -1.57 -19.58
C PHE A 209 -2.90 -2.83 -18.99
N PHE A 210 -3.46 -3.41 -17.93
CA PHE A 210 -2.94 -4.64 -17.35
C PHE A 210 -3.01 -5.83 -18.30
N THR A 211 -4.09 -5.95 -19.08
CA THR A 211 -4.18 -6.98 -20.12
C THR A 211 -3.03 -6.86 -21.12
N GLY A 212 -2.76 -5.66 -21.63
CA GLY A 212 -1.65 -5.40 -22.55
C GLY A 212 -0.29 -5.63 -21.91
N LEU A 213 -0.13 -5.27 -20.63
CA LEU A 213 1.08 -5.50 -19.85
C LEU A 213 1.41 -7.00 -19.75
N PHE A 214 0.46 -7.83 -19.33
CA PHE A 214 0.69 -9.27 -19.19
C PHE A 214 0.99 -9.94 -20.53
N VAL A 215 0.34 -9.51 -21.63
CA VAL A 215 0.67 -9.99 -22.98
C VAL A 215 2.10 -9.61 -23.36
N SER A 216 2.53 -8.38 -23.05
CA SER A 216 3.89 -7.91 -23.35
C SER A 216 4.93 -8.68 -22.53
N VAL A 217 4.69 -8.90 -21.23
CA VAL A 217 5.58 -9.69 -20.36
C VAL A 217 5.70 -11.13 -20.87
N ALA A 218 4.59 -11.77 -21.24
CA ALA A 218 4.60 -13.11 -21.84
C ALA A 218 5.39 -13.15 -23.16
N GLY A 219 5.34 -12.07 -23.95
CA GLY A 219 6.17 -11.91 -25.15
C GLY A 219 7.65 -11.85 -24.84
N LEU A 220 8.05 -11.06 -23.84
CA LEU A 220 9.43 -10.93 -23.36
C LEU A 220 9.96 -12.26 -22.79
N GLU A 221 9.12 -13.00 -22.09
CA GLU A 221 9.46 -14.35 -21.58
C GLU A 221 9.72 -15.32 -22.73
N LYS A 222 8.80 -15.41 -23.70
CA LYS A 222 8.94 -16.30 -24.86
C LYS A 222 10.11 -15.96 -25.78
N THR A 223 10.47 -14.68 -25.88
CA THR A 223 11.64 -14.24 -26.68
C THR A 223 12.98 -14.43 -25.96
N GLY A 224 12.96 -14.84 -24.69
CA GLY A 224 14.17 -15.08 -23.90
C GLY A 224 14.82 -13.79 -23.35
N VAL A 225 14.24 -12.63 -23.54
CA VAL A 225 14.77 -11.35 -23.02
C VAL A 225 14.90 -11.39 -21.50
N LEU A 226 13.91 -11.95 -20.79
CA LEU A 226 13.94 -12.06 -19.33
C LEU A 226 15.07 -12.99 -18.84
N ASN A 227 15.43 -14.02 -19.60
CA ASN A 227 16.58 -14.87 -19.31
C ASN A 227 17.91 -14.12 -19.45
N VAL A 228 18.02 -13.17 -20.38
CA VAL A 228 19.21 -12.31 -20.50
C VAL A 228 19.39 -11.47 -19.23
N ILE A 229 18.31 -10.92 -18.71
CA ILE A 229 18.33 -10.16 -17.45
C ILE A 229 18.72 -11.05 -16.28
N ALA A 230 18.13 -12.24 -16.16
CA ALA A 230 18.46 -13.21 -15.12
C ALA A 230 19.95 -13.59 -15.17
N ASN A 231 20.46 -13.96 -16.34
CA ASN A 231 21.88 -14.31 -16.54
C ASN A 231 22.83 -13.15 -16.22
N PHE A 232 22.43 -11.90 -16.53
CA PHE A 232 23.20 -10.73 -16.17
C PHE A 232 23.30 -10.57 -14.66
N ILE A 233 22.19 -10.71 -13.93
CA ILE A 233 22.14 -10.63 -12.46
C ILE A 233 23.03 -11.72 -11.85
N THR A 234 22.87 -12.98 -12.29
CA THR A 234 23.69 -14.11 -11.85
C THR A 234 25.17 -13.87 -12.11
N LYS A 235 25.54 -13.37 -13.29
CA LYS A 235 26.95 -13.07 -13.62
C LYS A 235 27.54 -11.97 -12.74
N VAL A 236 26.80 -10.89 -12.50
CA VAL A 236 27.27 -9.76 -11.67
C VAL A 236 27.36 -10.16 -10.19
N SER A 237 26.47 -11.02 -9.73
CA SER A 237 26.48 -11.53 -8.35
C SER A 237 27.56 -12.58 -8.06
N GLY A 238 28.17 -13.14 -9.13
CA GLY A 238 29.12 -14.24 -9.00
C GLY A 238 28.52 -15.52 -8.40
N GLY A 239 27.19 -15.70 -8.51
CA GLY A 239 26.46 -16.82 -7.93
C GLY A 239 26.23 -16.69 -6.40
N SER A 240 26.57 -15.57 -5.79
CA SER A 240 26.36 -15.36 -4.36
C SER A 240 24.88 -15.06 -4.07
N ALA A 241 24.21 -15.93 -3.31
CA ALA A 241 22.82 -15.76 -2.90
C ALA A 241 22.58 -14.41 -2.21
N ALA A 242 23.48 -14.00 -1.32
CA ALA A 242 23.40 -12.72 -0.61
C ALA A 242 23.41 -11.53 -1.57
N VAL A 243 24.29 -11.55 -2.56
CA VAL A 243 24.39 -10.47 -3.57
C VAL A 243 23.16 -10.46 -4.46
N ILE A 244 22.64 -11.63 -4.87
CA ILE A 244 21.42 -11.74 -5.68
C ILE A 244 20.24 -11.12 -4.94
N VAL A 245 20.04 -11.47 -3.67
CA VAL A 245 18.96 -10.94 -2.83
C VAL A 245 19.06 -9.41 -2.71
N VAL A 246 20.26 -8.87 -2.46
CA VAL A 246 20.47 -7.41 -2.40
C VAL A 246 20.16 -6.75 -3.75
N ILE A 247 20.63 -7.32 -4.86
CA ILE A 247 20.36 -6.79 -6.19
C ILE A 247 18.84 -6.77 -6.44
N ILE A 248 18.14 -7.89 -6.22
CA ILE A 248 16.67 -7.94 -6.43
C ILE A 248 15.96 -6.90 -5.55
N LEU A 249 16.28 -6.85 -4.26
CA LEU A 249 15.66 -5.92 -3.32
C LEU A 249 15.89 -4.45 -3.72
N TRP A 250 17.14 -4.05 -3.94
CA TRP A 250 17.48 -2.65 -4.19
C TRP A 250 17.19 -2.18 -5.61
N VAL A 251 17.37 -3.04 -6.62
CA VAL A 251 16.96 -2.71 -8.00
C VAL A 251 15.45 -2.56 -8.06
N SER A 252 14.70 -3.44 -7.37
CA SER A 252 13.24 -3.30 -7.27
C SER A 252 12.85 -2.00 -6.60
N ALA A 253 13.50 -1.62 -5.51
CA ALA A 253 13.21 -0.38 -4.80
C ALA A 253 13.52 0.87 -5.64
N VAL A 254 14.68 0.92 -6.27
CA VAL A 254 15.07 2.06 -7.12
C VAL A 254 14.16 2.17 -8.34
N THR A 255 13.84 1.05 -8.98
CA THR A 255 12.95 1.05 -10.14
C THR A 255 11.54 1.46 -9.75
N SER A 256 11.00 0.88 -8.67
CA SER A 256 9.66 1.22 -8.16
C SER A 256 9.54 2.68 -7.71
N ALA A 257 10.63 3.34 -7.35
CA ALA A 257 10.60 4.77 -7.05
C ALA A 257 10.22 5.66 -8.26
N PHE A 258 10.39 5.16 -9.49
CA PHE A 258 10.16 5.93 -10.72
C PHE A 258 9.19 5.27 -11.70
N VAL A 259 8.97 3.97 -11.56
CA VAL A 259 8.07 3.16 -12.39
C VAL A 259 7.03 2.54 -11.46
N ASP A 260 5.78 2.50 -11.90
CA ASP A 260 4.71 1.85 -11.12
C ASP A 260 5.11 0.43 -10.70
N ASN A 261 4.87 0.10 -9.44
CA ASN A 261 5.29 -1.15 -8.80
C ASN A 261 4.67 -2.40 -9.44
N ILE A 262 3.45 -2.29 -9.99
CA ILE A 262 2.70 -3.43 -10.55
C ILE A 262 3.37 -3.98 -11.82
N PRO A 263 3.62 -3.18 -12.89
CA PRO A 263 4.29 -3.67 -14.08
C PRO A 263 5.69 -4.19 -13.81
N PHE A 264 6.40 -3.57 -12.89
CA PHE A 264 7.74 -4.02 -12.54
C PHE A 264 7.70 -5.40 -11.87
N ALA A 265 6.86 -5.60 -10.85
CA ALA A 265 6.71 -6.90 -10.20
C ALA A 265 6.32 -8.01 -11.19
N ALA A 266 5.33 -7.75 -12.05
CA ALA A 266 4.91 -8.71 -13.07
C ALA A 266 6.06 -9.13 -14.01
N THR A 267 6.93 -8.19 -14.39
CA THR A 267 8.07 -8.45 -15.26
C THR A 267 9.19 -9.22 -14.54
N MET A 268 9.37 -8.98 -13.25
CA MET A 268 10.45 -9.61 -12.47
C MET A 268 10.14 -11.03 -12.02
N ILE A 269 8.88 -11.46 -11.98
CA ILE A 269 8.51 -12.84 -11.58
C ILE A 269 9.19 -13.90 -12.45
N PRO A 270 9.14 -13.87 -13.78
CA PRO A 270 9.89 -14.81 -14.61
C PRO A 270 11.41 -14.72 -14.41
N VAL A 271 11.95 -13.52 -14.16
CA VAL A 271 13.37 -13.30 -13.91
C VAL A 271 13.82 -14.02 -12.64
N ILE A 272 13.09 -13.83 -11.51
CA ILE A 272 13.44 -14.50 -10.24
C ILE A 272 13.25 -16.02 -10.32
N ARG A 273 12.29 -16.53 -11.12
CA ARG A 273 12.15 -17.97 -11.40
C ARG A 273 13.37 -18.51 -12.13
N ALA A 274 13.84 -17.80 -13.16
CA ALA A 274 15.03 -18.21 -13.91
C ALA A 274 16.29 -18.20 -13.04
N ILE A 275 16.47 -17.19 -12.19
CA ILE A 275 17.58 -17.11 -11.23
C ILE A 275 17.52 -18.27 -10.22
N ALA A 276 16.34 -18.49 -9.61
CA ALA A 276 16.14 -19.56 -8.63
C ALA A 276 16.49 -20.94 -9.23
N ALA A 277 16.04 -21.20 -10.47
CA ALA A 277 16.33 -22.44 -11.17
C ALA A 277 17.82 -22.59 -11.56
N ALA A 278 18.50 -21.51 -11.97
CA ALA A 278 19.90 -21.54 -12.37
C ALA A 278 20.85 -21.70 -11.17
N GLU A 279 20.57 -21.05 -10.06
CA GLU A 279 21.43 -21.01 -8.87
C GLU A 279 21.01 -22.02 -7.79
N GLY A 280 19.91 -22.75 -7.98
CA GLY A 280 19.38 -23.69 -6.98
C GLY A 280 18.89 -22.99 -5.69
N MET A 281 18.46 -21.72 -5.80
CA MET A 281 17.96 -20.93 -4.67
C MET A 281 16.48 -21.19 -4.41
N ASP A 282 16.07 -21.04 -3.15
CA ASP A 282 14.64 -20.96 -2.82
C ASP A 282 14.03 -19.71 -3.45
N ILE A 283 13.03 -19.92 -4.30
CA ILE A 283 12.31 -18.84 -4.97
C ILE A 283 11.60 -17.92 -3.97
N GLY A 284 11.22 -18.42 -2.79
CA GLY A 284 10.58 -17.64 -1.74
C GLY A 284 11.43 -16.46 -1.30
N VAL A 285 12.73 -16.67 -1.11
CA VAL A 285 13.65 -15.60 -0.69
C VAL A 285 13.67 -14.47 -1.72
N LEU A 286 13.70 -14.82 -3.01
CA LEU A 286 13.67 -13.84 -4.11
C LEU A 286 12.31 -13.16 -4.24
N ALA A 287 11.23 -13.88 -3.98
CA ALA A 287 9.87 -13.35 -3.96
C ALA A 287 9.70 -12.31 -2.85
N TRP A 288 10.17 -12.59 -1.65
CA TRP A 288 10.12 -11.63 -0.54
C TRP A 288 11.03 -10.41 -0.78
N ALA A 289 12.20 -10.60 -1.37
CA ALA A 289 13.05 -9.49 -1.78
C ALA A 289 12.38 -8.62 -2.85
N LEU A 290 11.71 -9.22 -3.84
CA LEU A 290 10.96 -8.50 -4.87
C LEU A 290 9.78 -7.75 -4.27
N SER A 291 8.95 -8.40 -3.45
CA SER A 291 7.79 -7.80 -2.77
C SER A 291 8.19 -6.58 -1.93
N LEU A 292 9.11 -6.77 -0.98
CA LEU A 292 9.59 -5.67 -0.12
C LEU A 292 10.26 -4.55 -0.93
N GLY A 293 11.03 -4.90 -1.97
CA GLY A 293 11.66 -3.91 -2.83
C GLY A 293 10.66 -3.06 -3.59
N THR A 294 9.66 -3.68 -4.21
CA THR A 294 8.65 -2.96 -5.01
C THR A 294 7.73 -2.11 -4.15
N ASP A 295 7.20 -2.65 -3.06
CA ASP A 295 6.21 -1.95 -2.25
C ASP A 295 6.85 -0.82 -1.42
N LEU A 296 8.00 -1.09 -0.80
CA LEU A 296 8.66 -0.09 0.06
C LEU A 296 9.43 0.95 -0.74
N GLY A 297 10.04 0.54 -1.87
CA GLY A 297 10.81 1.44 -2.74
C GLY A 297 9.97 2.54 -3.38
N GLY A 298 8.74 2.21 -3.76
CA GLY A 298 7.77 3.15 -4.32
C GLY A 298 7.48 4.36 -3.44
N ASN A 299 7.71 4.25 -2.13
CA ASN A 299 7.55 5.37 -1.19
C ASN A 299 8.52 6.54 -1.41
N ALA A 300 9.65 6.33 -2.09
CA ALA A 300 10.70 7.34 -2.20
C ALA A 300 10.29 8.59 -2.98
N THR A 301 9.40 8.47 -3.96
CA THR A 301 9.00 9.59 -4.82
C THR A 301 7.47 9.73 -4.90
N PRO A 302 6.95 10.92 -5.28
CA PRO A 302 5.51 11.13 -5.38
C PRO A 302 4.85 10.37 -6.53
N ILE A 303 5.60 9.72 -7.41
CA ILE A 303 5.10 8.94 -8.55
C ILE A 303 5.41 7.44 -8.44
N GLY A 304 6.18 7.01 -7.43
CA GLY A 304 6.64 5.62 -7.31
C GLY A 304 5.54 4.61 -6.95
N ALA A 305 4.41 5.09 -6.44
CA ALA A 305 3.21 4.26 -6.23
C ALA A 305 1.96 5.08 -6.53
N SER A 306 0.91 4.41 -6.98
CA SER A 306 -0.36 5.05 -7.31
C SER A 306 -1.00 5.75 -6.10
N ALA A 307 -0.84 5.21 -4.89
CA ALA A 307 -1.27 5.85 -3.64
C ALA A 307 -0.61 7.21 -3.39
N ASN A 308 0.68 7.36 -3.76
CA ASN A 308 1.41 8.62 -3.63
C ASN A 308 0.81 9.70 -4.53
N VAL A 309 0.52 9.33 -5.79
CA VAL A 309 -0.10 10.22 -6.79
C VAL A 309 -1.47 10.67 -6.31
N VAL A 310 -2.29 9.74 -5.80
CA VAL A 310 -3.64 10.04 -5.32
C VAL A 310 -3.60 10.91 -4.08
N GLY A 311 -2.76 10.61 -3.09
CA GLY A 311 -2.64 11.39 -1.86
C GLY A 311 -2.11 12.82 -2.10
N THR A 312 -1.08 12.97 -2.95
CA THR A 312 -0.56 14.29 -3.33
C THR A 312 -1.56 15.09 -4.16
N SER A 313 -2.33 14.43 -5.04
CA SER A 313 -3.40 15.07 -5.81
C SER A 313 -4.58 15.51 -4.91
N ALA A 314 -4.97 14.69 -3.95
CA ALA A 314 -6.02 15.04 -2.98
C ALA A 314 -5.59 16.27 -2.14
N SER A 315 -4.35 16.28 -1.66
CA SER A 315 -3.77 17.42 -0.94
C SER A 315 -3.76 18.70 -1.78
N ALA A 316 -3.36 18.61 -3.05
CA ALA A 316 -3.34 19.75 -3.97
C ALA A 316 -4.76 20.30 -4.24
N LYS A 317 -5.76 19.41 -4.44
CA LYS A 317 -7.17 19.81 -4.58
C LYS A 317 -7.72 20.48 -3.32
N GLY A 318 -7.22 20.08 -2.15
CA GLY A 318 -7.56 20.71 -0.86
C GLY A 318 -6.87 22.06 -0.62
N GLY A 319 -6.03 22.53 -1.56
CA GLY A 319 -5.30 23.80 -1.42
C GLY A 319 -3.91 23.68 -0.79
N TYR A 320 -3.42 22.44 -0.57
CA TYR A 320 -2.12 22.15 0.06
C TYR A 320 -1.23 21.34 -0.88
N PRO A 321 -0.66 21.92 -1.96
CA PRO A 321 0.14 21.17 -2.92
C PRO A 321 1.43 20.65 -2.30
N ILE A 322 1.73 19.37 -2.56
CA ILE A 322 2.95 18.71 -2.11
C ILE A 322 3.92 18.63 -3.30
N GLY A 323 4.93 19.52 -3.32
CA GLY A 323 5.96 19.49 -4.34
C GLY A 323 6.97 18.34 -4.15
N TRP A 324 7.66 17.96 -5.24
CA TRP A 324 8.69 16.92 -5.24
C TRP A 324 9.73 17.10 -4.13
N GLY A 325 10.25 18.30 -3.96
CA GLY A 325 11.26 18.58 -2.92
C GLY A 325 10.75 18.32 -1.51
N ARG A 326 9.51 18.72 -1.20
CA ARG A 326 8.90 18.49 0.12
C ARG A 326 8.63 17.00 0.35
N TYR A 327 8.12 16.30 -0.67
CA TYR A 327 7.87 14.85 -0.61
C TYR A 327 9.17 14.09 -0.38
N CYS A 328 10.14 14.23 -1.29
CA CYS A 328 11.39 13.48 -1.24
C CYS A 328 12.23 13.78 0.00
N LYS A 329 12.18 15.03 0.53
CA LYS A 329 12.89 15.41 1.75
C LYS A 329 12.55 14.51 2.94
N TYR A 330 11.29 14.07 3.05
CA TYR A 330 10.83 13.24 4.16
C TYR A 330 10.73 11.76 3.79
N CYS A 331 10.27 11.45 2.58
CA CYS A 331 10.01 10.08 2.18
C CYS A 331 11.27 9.32 1.72
N VAL A 332 12.27 9.97 1.10
CA VAL A 332 13.53 9.28 0.72
C VAL A 332 14.30 8.75 1.93
N PRO A 333 14.58 9.56 2.98
CA PRO A 333 15.26 9.02 4.16
C PRO A 333 14.43 7.92 4.87
N ALA A 334 13.11 8.06 4.92
CA ALA A 334 12.22 7.03 5.46
C ALA A 334 12.32 5.73 4.66
N THR A 335 12.32 5.83 3.32
CA THR A 335 12.50 4.66 2.43
C THR A 335 13.86 3.99 2.65
N LEU A 336 14.94 4.77 2.78
CA LEU A 336 16.26 4.20 3.06
C LEU A 336 16.31 3.45 4.40
N ILE A 337 15.61 3.94 5.43
CA ILE A 337 15.49 3.25 6.71
C ILE A 337 14.80 1.89 6.53
N VAL A 338 13.62 1.85 5.89
CA VAL A 338 12.88 0.59 5.72
C VAL A 338 13.62 -0.38 4.80
N MET A 339 14.33 0.10 3.78
CA MET A 339 15.14 -0.74 2.89
C MET A 339 16.34 -1.35 3.62
N ALA A 340 17.03 -0.58 4.46
CA ALA A 340 18.12 -1.09 5.28
C ALA A 340 17.64 -2.17 6.27
N VAL A 341 16.49 -1.96 6.92
CA VAL A 341 15.87 -2.94 7.82
C VAL A 341 15.46 -4.19 7.06
N SER A 342 14.85 -4.05 5.88
CA SER A 342 14.45 -5.17 5.02
C SER A 342 15.66 -5.98 4.55
N THR A 343 16.76 -5.30 4.21
CA THR A 343 18.03 -5.97 3.87
C THR A 343 18.53 -6.80 5.04
N ALA A 344 18.64 -6.21 6.22
CA ALA A 344 19.10 -6.91 7.43
C ALA A 344 18.18 -8.09 7.78
N TYR A 345 16.87 -7.90 7.67
CA TYR A 345 15.89 -8.96 7.93
C TYR A 345 16.05 -10.15 6.99
N LEU A 346 16.17 -9.91 5.68
CA LEU A 346 16.34 -10.99 4.69
C LEU A 346 17.65 -11.76 4.94
N PHE A 347 18.72 -11.06 5.31
CA PHE A 347 19.98 -11.70 5.66
C PHE A 347 19.89 -12.57 6.92
N LEU A 348 19.27 -12.07 7.96
CA LEU A 348 19.16 -12.77 9.24
C LEU A 348 18.22 -13.99 9.18
N ARG A 349 17.23 -13.95 8.29
CA ARG A 349 16.21 -15.00 8.24
C ARG A 349 16.48 -16.07 7.20
N TYR A 350 17.12 -15.73 6.09
CA TYR A 350 17.22 -16.63 4.92
C TYR A 350 18.63 -16.91 4.42
N LEU A 351 19.63 -16.16 4.88
CA LEU A 351 21.04 -16.30 4.47
C LEU A 351 21.95 -16.58 5.65
#